data_2e5ce0253f6becd622d44b50a981ec5c
#
_entry.id   2e5ce0253f6becd622d44b50a981ec5c
#
_cell.length_a   1.000
_cell.length_b   1.000
_cell.length_c   1.000
_cell.angle_alpha   90.00
_cell.angle_beta   90.00
_cell.angle_gamma   90.00
#
_symmetry.space_group_name_H-M   'P 1'
#
loop_
_entity.id
_entity.type
_entity.pdbx_description
1 polymer ?
#
loop_
_entity_poly.entity_id
_entity_poly.type
_entity_poly.pdbx_seq_one_letter_code
_entity_poly.pdbx_strand_id
1 'polypeptide(L)'
;MIDQSIKKVLVIGSGPIIIGQAAEFDYAGTQACRSLHEEGVEVVLVNSNPATIMTDKDIADKVYIEPLTIPTVRRVLEVEKPDSILPTLGGQTGLNLAMELEEKGILKELGVRLIGINADAIKKAEDRQAFKDTMLSIGEPCVASKVVETVEDALEFSALSLIHI
;
A
#
# COMPACT_ATOMS: atom_id res chain seq x y z
N MET A 1 22.37 -7.22 0.20
CA MET A 1 22.31 -8.69 -0.02
C MET A 1 20.85 -9.00 -0.30
N ILE A 2 20.55 -9.48 -1.50
CA ILE A 2 19.19 -9.76 -1.97
C ILE A 2 18.65 -10.96 -1.20
N ASP A 3 17.37 -10.90 -0.78
CA ASP A 3 16.68 -12.07 -0.22
C ASP A 3 16.45 -13.10 -1.35
N GLN A 4 17.27 -14.11 -1.39
CA GLN A 4 17.24 -15.18 -2.41
C GLN A 4 15.94 -16.01 -2.40
N SER A 5 15.08 -15.83 -1.39
CA SER A 5 13.77 -16.48 -1.32
C SER A 5 12.70 -15.78 -2.15
N ILE A 6 12.96 -14.54 -2.59
CA ILE A 6 12.06 -13.79 -3.47
C ILE A 6 12.45 -14.06 -4.92
N LYS A 7 11.55 -14.66 -5.67
CA LYS A 7 11.75 -15.00 -7.10
C LYS A 7 10.69 -14.41 -8.00
N LYS A 8 9.48 -14.21 -7.48
CA LYS A 8 8.36 -13.64 -8.21
C LYS A 8 7.57 -12.69 -7.32
N VAL A 9 7.38 -11.47 -7.78
CA VAL A 9 6.69 -10.40 -7.03
C VAL A 9 5.47 -9.92 -7.81
N LEU A 10 4.32 -9.81 -7.12
CA LEU A 10 3.16 -9.08 -7.63
C LEU A 10 3.28 -7.61 -7.20
N VAL A 11 3.39 -6.71 -8.15
CA VAL A 11 3.35 -5.25 -7.94
C VAL A 11 1.92 -4.75 -8.16
N ILE A 12 1.40 -4.00 -7.19
CA ILE A 12 0.09 -3.35 -7.31
C ILE A 12 0.28 -1.91 -7.78
N GLY A 13 -0.33 -1.56 -8.90
CA GLY A 13 -0.37 -0.18 -9.39
C GLY A 13 -1.43 0.66 -8.70
N SER A 14 -1.39 1.97 -8.94
CA SER A 14 -2.28 2.95 -8.28
C SER A 14 -3.69 3.05 -8.87
N GLY A 15 -3.94 2.38 -9.99
CA GLY A 15 -5.17 2.59 -10.75
C GLY A 15 -5.15 3.90 -11.54
N PRO A 16 -6.31 4.44 -11.91
CA PRO A 16 -6.40 5.72 -12.61
C PRO A 16 -5.84 6.86 -11.76
N ILE A 17 -5.13 7.79 -12.41
CA ILE A 17 -4.64 8.99 -11.75
C ILE A 17 -5.84 9.87 -11.40
N ILE A 18 -6.02 10.14 -10.11
CA ILE A 18 -7.04 11.03 -9.60
C ILE A 18 -6.42 12.43 -9.51
N ILE A 19 -7.19 13.47 -9.90
CA ILE A 19 -6.74 14.86 -9.78
C ILE A 19 -6.34 15.14 -8.32
N GLY A 20 -5.12 15.63 -8.12
CA GLY A 20 -4.52 15.86 -6.81
C GLY A 20 -3.65 14.73 -6.28
N GLN A 21 -3.65 13.55 -6.92
CA GLN A 21 -2.62 12.53 -6.71
C GLN A 21 -1.50 12.73 -7.73
N ALA A 22 -0.27 12.64 -7.27
CA ALA A 22 0.87 12.84 -8.13
C ALA A 22 1.01 11.73 -9.17
N ALA A 23 1.38 12.10 -10.40
CA ALA A 23 1.74 11.17 -11.47
C ALA A 23 3.03 10.37 -11.15
N GLU A 24 3.67 10.67 -10.05
CA GLU A 24 4.87 9.99 -9.54
C GLU A 24 4.68 8.48 -9.32
N PHE A 25 3.46 8.02 -9.05
CA PHE A 25 3.18 6.59 -8.88
C PHE A 25 3.48 5.79 -10.14
N ASP A 26 3.24 6.33 -11.32
CA ASP A 26 3.57 5.69 -12.58
C ASP A 26 5.08 5.47 -12.71
N TYR A 27 5.85 6.52 -12.42
CA TYR A 27 7.30 6.46 -12.48
C TYR A 27 7.87 5.54 -11.38
N ALA A 28 7.42 5.71 -10.15
CA ALA A 28 7.89 4.91 -9.01
C ALA A 28 7.61 3.42 -9.23
N GLY A 29 6.41 3.06 -9.68
CA GLY A 29 6.04 1.68 -9.99
C GLY A 29 6.86 1.09 -11.14
N THR A 30 7.11 1.87 -12.19
CA THR A 30 7.97 1.46 -13.31
C THR A 30 9.41 1.20 -12.84
N GLN A 31 9.97 2.09 -12.00
CA GLN A 31 11.32 1.92 -11.47
C GLN A 31 11.43 0.70 -10.56
N ALA A 32 10.41 0.41 -9.76
CA ALA A 32 10.41 -0.79 -8.94
C ALA A 32 10.39 -2.07 -9.77
N CYS A 33 9.57 -2.13 -10.82
CA CYS A 33 9.57 -3.27 -11.73
C CYS A 33 10.95 -3.48 -12.36
N ARG A 34 11.60 -2.40 -12.84
CA ARG A 34 12.95 -2.46 -13.39
C ARG A 34 13.99 -2.92 -12.37
N SER A 35 13.96 -2.37 -11.16
CA SER A 35 14.88 -2.77 -10.10
C SER A 35 14.73 -4.25 -9.72
N LEU A 36 13.49 -4.75 -9.68
CA LEU A 36 13.23 -6.17 -9.44
C LEU A 36 13.80 -7.04 -10.58
N HIS A 37 13.63 -6.63 -11.84
CA HIS A 37 14.22 -7.32 -12.99
C HIS A 37 15.75 -7.32 -12.96
N GLU A 38 16.38 -6.19 -12.62
CA GLU A 38 17.86 -6.10 -12.48
C GLU A 38 18.40 -7.07 -11.42
N GLU A 39 17.59 -7.38 -10.41
CA GLU A 39 17.89 -8.35 -9.37
C GLU A 39 17.50 -9.80 -9.74
N GLY A 40 16.98 -10.01 -10.96
CA GLY A 40 16.61 -11.33 -11.48
C GLY A 40 15.28 -11.87 -10.94
N VAL A 41 14.40 -10.99 -10.46
CA VAL A 41 13.07 -11.33 -9.94
C VAL A 41 12.03 -11.22 -11.05
N GLU A 42 11.19 -12.22 -11.20
CA GLU A 42 10.03 -12.19 -12.11
C GLU A 42 8.96 -11.22 -11.57
N VAL A 43 8.48 -10.33 -12.41
CA VAL A 43 7.53 -9.28 -12.02
C VAL A 43 6.17 -9.50 -12.67
N VAL A 44 5.15 -9.58 -11.85
CA VAL A 44 3.75 -9.53 -12.27
C VAL A 44 3.18 -8.18 -11.84
N LEU A 45 2.57 -7.46 -12.76
CA LEU A 45 1.94 -6.17 -12.47
C LEU A 45 0.42 -6.29 -12.60
N VAL A 46 -0.32 -5.73 -11.64
CA VAL A 46 -1.75 -5.49 -11.76
C VAL A 46 -2.04 -3.99 -11.64
N ASN A 47 -2.73 -3.43 -12.62
CA ASN A 47 -3.14 -2.04 -12.62
C ASN A 47 -4.45 -1.89 -13.40
N SER A 48 -5.39 -1.09 -12.90
CA SER A 48 -6.66 -0.84 -13.60
C SER A 48 -6.57 0.28 -14.64
N ASN A 49 -5.44 0.98 -14.73
CA ASN A 49 -5.23 2.04 -15.70
C ASN A 49 -4.49 1.51 -16.93
N PRO A 50 -5.12 1.44 -18.12
CA PRO A 50 -4.45 1.01 -19.33
C PRO A 50 -3.54 2.08 -19.97
N ALA A 51 -3.61 3.33 -19.49
CA ALA A 51 -2.92 4.47 -20.08
C ALA A 51 -1.67 4.89 -19.28
N THR A 52 -1.14 4.02 -18.44
CA THR A 52 0.07 4.26 -17.65
C THR A 52 1.28 3.61 -18.29
N ILE A 53 2.46 4.20 -18.12
CA ILE A 53 3.74 3.59 -18.54
C ILE A 53 4.01 2.25 -17.84
N MET A 54 3.45 2.04 -16.64
CA MET A 54 3.60 0.78 -15.91
C MET A 54 3.02 -0.42 -16.67
N THR A 55 1.98 -0.22 -17.49
CA THR A 55 1.32 -1.28 -18.26
C THR A 55 1.94 -1.53 -19.62
N ASP A 56 3.07 -0.88 -19.92
CA ASP A 56 3.86 -1.19 -21.11
C ASP A 56 4.44 -2.61 -21.00
N LYS A 57 4.48 -3.31 -22.15
CA LYS A 57 4.83 -4.73 -22.23
C LYS A 57 6.26 -5.05 -21.76
N ASP A 58 7.15 -4.04 -21.79
CA ASP A 58 8.55 -4.20 -21.44
C ASP A 58 8.84 -3.89 -19.96
N ILE A 59 7.80 -3.55 -19.16
CA ILE A 59 7.97 -3.14 -17.76
C ILE A 59 7.86 -4.31 -16.79
N ALA A 60 6.99 -5.27 -17.07
CA ALA A 60 6.81 -6.46 -16.24
C ALA A 60 6.71 -7.71 -17.14
N ASP A 61 7.07 -8.88 -16.58
CA ASP A 61 6.95 -10.16 -17.30
C ASP A 61 5.49 -10.49 -17.64
N LYS A 62 4.58 -10.07 -16.76
CA LYS A 62 3.14 -10.17 -16.98
C LYS A 62 2.41 -8.93 -16.49
N VAL A 63 1.48 -8.44 -17.29
CA VAL A 63 0.67 -7.26 -16.99
C VAL A 63 -0.80 -7.64 -17.01
N TYR A 64 -1.49 -7.39 -15.88
CA TYR A 64 -2.93 -7.53 -15.74
C TYR A 64 -3.58 -6.16 -15.71
N ILE A 65 -4.34 -5.83 -16.73
CA ILE A 65 -5.15 -4.61 -16.80
C ILE A 65 -6.54 -4.97 -16.30
N GLU A 66 -6.71 -4.93 -15.00
CA GLU A 66 -7.89 -5.43 -14.32
C GLU A 66 -8.30 -4.53 -13.15
N PRO A 67 -9.57 -4.52 -12.73
CA PRO A 67 -9.99 -3.77 -11.56
C PRO A 67 -9.21 -4.16 -10.30
N LEU A 68 -8.76 -3.17 -9.53
CA LEU A 68 -8.04 -3.38 -8.27
C LEU A 68 -9.03 -3.72 -7.15
N THR A 69 -9.54 -4.95 -7.18
CA THR A 69 -10.49 -5.50 -6.20
C THR A 69 -9.94 -6.79 -5.58
N ILE A 70 -10.41 -7.14 -4.38
CA ILE A 70 -10.00 -8.37 -3.71
C ILE A 70 -10.22 -9.62 -4.57
N PRO A 71 -11.39 -9.85 -5.22
CA PRO A 71 -11.59 -11.02 -6.05
C PRO A 71 -10.59 -11.10 -7.23
N THR A 72 -10.33 -9.98 -7.86
CA THR A 72 -9.40 -9.91 -9.00
C THR A 72 -7.96 -10.21 -8.55
N VAL A 73 -7.48 -9.51 -7.52
CA VAL A 73 -6.11 -9.69 -7.06
C VAL A 73 -5.91 -11.10 -6.49
N ARG A 74 -6.88 -11.63 -5.73
CA ARG A 74 -6.85 -13.03 -5.29
C ARG A 74 -6.67 -13.99 -6.47
N ARG A 75 -7.44 -13.80 -7.55
CA ARG A 75 -7.33 -14.64 -8.74
C ARG A 75 -5.96 -14.54 -9.41
N VAL A 76 -5.38 -13.34 -9.49
CA VAL A 76 -4.02 -13.15 -10.01
C VAL A 76 -3.00 -13.88 -9.12
N LEU A 77 -3.13 -13.77 -7.80
CA LEU A 77 -2.27 -14.49 -6.84
C LEU A 77 -2.36 -16.01 -7.01
N GLU A 78 -3.57 -16.55 -7.19
CA GLU A 78 -3.80 -18.00 -7.39
C GLU A 78 -3.21 -18.51 -8.70
N VAL A 79 -3.27 -17.72 -9.78
CA VAL A 79 -2.75 -18.07 -11.11
C VAL A 79 -1.24 -17.93 -11.17
N GLU A 80 -0.71 -16.79 -10.72
CA GLU A 80 0.71 -16.46 -10.86
C GLU A 80 1.57 -17.01 -9.75
N LYS A 81 1.00 -17.26 -8.57
CA LYS A 81 1.68 -17.80 -7.38
C LYS A 81 2.98 -17.06 -7.04
N PRO A 82 2.94 -15.73 -6.89
CA PRO A 82 4.13 -14.99 -6.52
C PRO A 82 4.54 -15.30 -5.07
N ASP A 83 5.82 -15.15 -4.77
CA ASP A 83 6.34 -15.29 -3.40
C ASP A 83 5.92 -14.12 -2.52
N SER A 84 5.75 -12.95 -3.15
CA SER A 84 5.55 -11.70 -2.44
C SER A 84 4.66 -10.73 -3.21
N ILE A 85 4.07 -9.79 -2.46
CA ILE A 85 3.27 -8.69 -3.00
C ILE A 85 3.88 -7.35 -2.56
N LEU A 86 4.01 -6.41 -3.49
CA LEU A 86 4.54 -5.07 -3.26
C LEU A 86 3.44 -4.02 -3.53
N PRO A 87 2.74 -3.52 -2.50
CA PRO A 87 1.62 -2.60 -2.66
C PRO A 87 2.00 -1.12 -2.57
N THR A 88 3.18 -0.79 -2.02
CA THR A 88 3.55 0.58 -1.64
C THR A 88 3.57 1.56 -2.81
N LEU A 89 3.72 1.06 -4.03
CA LEU A 89 3.76 1.87 -5.25
C LEU A 89 2.38 2.09 -5.88
N GLY A 90 1.36 1.49 -5.30
CA GLY A 90 -0.05 1.66 -5.69
C GLY A 90 -0.76 2.79 -4.94
N GLY A 91 -0.03 3.61 -4.17
CA GLY A 91 -0.62 4.64 -3.32
C GLY A 91 -1.63 4.07 -2.32
N GLN A 92 -2.58 4.89 -1.89
CA GLN A 92 -3.60 4.47 -0.92
C GLN A 92 -4.43 3.27 -1.40
N THR A 93 -4.70 3.20 -2.70
CA THR A 93 -5.44 2.06 -3.29
C THR A 93 -4.69 0.75 -3.08
N GLY A 94 -3.39 0.73 -3.35
CA GLY A 94 -2.54 -0.44 -3.15
C GLY A 94 -2.42 -0.84 -1.68
N LEU A 95 -2.24 0.13 -0.80
CA LEU A 95 -2.12 -0.11 0.65
C LEU A 95 -3.42 -0.66 1.24
N ASN A 96 -4.56 -0.04 0.94
CA ASN A 96 -5.87 -0.51 1.41
C ASN A 96 -6.16 -1.94 0.95
N LEU A 97 -5.85 -2.22 -0.33
CA LEU A 97 -6.04 -3.56 -0.90
C LEU A 97 -5.16 -4.61 -0.21
N ALA A 98 -3.90 -4.27 0.07
CA ALA A 98 -2.98 -5.16 0.79
C ALA A 98 -3.45 -5.43 2.23
N MET A 99 -3.92 -4.40 2.93
CA MET A 99 -4.46 -4.54 4.28
C MET A 99 -5.68 -5.46 4.28
N GLU A 100 -6.61 -5.27 3.35
CA GLU A 100 -7.80 -6.11 3.24
C GLU A 100 -7.46 -7.57 2.90
N LEU A 101 -6.47 -7.81 2.03
CA LEU A 101 -5.96 -9.15 1.73
C LEU A 101 -5.35 -9.84 2.96
N GLU A 102 -4.60 -9.08 3.77
CA GLU A 102 -3.99 -9.58 5.01
C GLU A 102 -5.05 -9.88 6.06
N GLU A 103 -5.97 -8.94 6.31
CA GLU A 103 -7.06 -9.10 7.30
C GLU A 103 -7.99 -10.28 6.98
N LYS A 104 -8.24 -10.53 5.70
CA LYS A 104 -9.00 -11.71 5.24
C LYS A 104 -8.19 -13.01 5.26
N GLY A 105 -6.91 -12.95 5.61
CA GLY A 105 -6.02 -14.10 5.67
C GLY A 105 -5.65 -14.69 4.31
N ILE A 106 -5.95 -14.01 3.21
CA ILE A 106 -5.72 -14.48 1.84
C ILE A 106 -4.21 -14.61 1.56
N LEU A 107 -3.40 -13.65 1.99
CA LEU A 107 -1.95 -13.71 1.80
C LEU A 107 -1.36 -14.93 2.52
N LYS A 108 -1.79 -15.18 3.74
CA LYS A 108 -1.37 -16.35 4.52
C LYS A 108 -1.84 -17.66 3.88
N GLU A 109 -3.09 -17.74 3.41
CA GLU A 109 -3.67 -18.89 2.72
C GLU A 109 -2.84 -19.28 1.50
N LEU A 110 -2.40 -18.28 0.71
CA LEU A 110 -1.66 -18.47 -0.54
C LEU A 110 -0.14 -18.52 -0.34
N GLY A 111 0.36 -18.30 0.88
CA GLY A 111 1.79 -18.29 1.18
C GLY A 111 2.54 -17.09 0.60
N VAL A 112 1.85 -15.97 0.38
CA VAL A 112 2.40 -14.74 -0.20
C VAL A 112 2.83 -13.78 0.90
N ARG A 113 4.03 -13.23 0.81
CA ARG A 113 4.57 -12.26 1.78
C ARG A 113 4.30 -10.83 1.36
N LEU A 114 3.92 -9.99 2.30
CA LEU A 114 3.88 -8.55 2.11
C LEU A 114 5.31 -7.99 2.22
N ILE A 115 5.80 -7.30 1.19
CA ILE A 115 7.14 -6.69 1.16
C ILE A 115 7.07 -5.17 0.97
N GLY A 116 8.16 -4.48 1.34
CA GLY A 116 8.25 -3.03 1.33
C GLY A 116 7.72 -2.39 2.61
N ILE A 117 6.62 -2.89 3.14
CA ILE A 117 6.00 -2.45 4.41
C ILE A 117 5.24 -3.63 5.02
N ASN A 118 5.13 -3.69 6.34
CA ASN A 118 4.28 -4.66 7.02
C ASN A 118 2.92 -4.05 7.42
N ALA A 119 1.92 -4.91 7.63
CA ALA A 119 0.56 -4.50 7.95
C ALA A 119 0.46 -3.65 9.23
N ASP A 120 1.25 -3.98 10.26
CA ASP A 120 1.28 -3.21 11.52
C ASP A 120 1.81 -1.78 11.29
N ALA A 121 2.85 -1.64 10.46
CA ALA A 121 3.38 -0.33 10.10
C ALA A 121 2.40 0.50 9.28
N ILE A 122 1.66 -0.12 8.34
CA ILE A 122 0.59 0.55 7.59
C ILE A 122 -0.46 1.08 8.57
N LYS A 123 -0.96 0.21 9.46
CA LYS A 123 -1.97 0.60 10.45
C LYS A 123 -1.52 1.74 11.34
N LYS A 124 -0.28 1.69 11.84
CA LYS A 124 0.29 2.76 12.66
C LYS A 124 0.46 4.08 11.90
N ALA A 125 0.71 4.03 10.60
CA ALA A 125 0.85 5.23 9.77
C ALA A 125 -0.49 5.84 9.36
N GLU A 126 -1.50 5.01 9.10
CA GLU A 126 -2.80 5.44 8.58
C GLU A 126 -3.80 5.84 9.66
N ASP A 127 -3.78 5.15 10.80
CA ASP A 127 -4.67 5.45 11.93
C ASP A 127 -4.10 6.58 12.78
N ARG A 128 -4.86 7.68 12.89
CA ARG A 128 -4.44 8.90 13.62
C ARG A 128 -4.12 8.64 15.08
N GLN A 129 -4.91 7.80 15.76
CA GLN A 129 -4.68 7.50 17.16
C GLN A 129 -3.47 6.58 17.32
N ALA A 130 -3.37 5.52 16.51
CA ALA A 130 -2.23 4.61 16.54
C ALA A 130 -0.91 5.32 16.19
N PHE A 131 -0.92 6.28 15.25
CA PHE A 131 0.23 7.12 14.96
C PHE A 131 0.65 7.95 16.17
N LYS A 132 -0.31 8.66 16.78
CA LYS A 132 -0.04 9.46 17.98
C LYS A 132 0.54 8.63 19.13
N ASP A 133 -0.07 7.49 19.42
CA ASP A 133 0.38 6.58 20.47
C ASP A 133 1.78 6.05 20.19
N THR A 134 2.07 5.76 18.92
CA THR A 134 3.41 5.36 18.48
C THR A 134 4.43 6.47 18.71
N MET A 135 4.14 7.71 18.31
CA MET A 135 5.05 8.85 18.52
C MET A 135 5.32 9.09 20.01
N LEU A 136 4.26 9.08 20.83
CA LEU A 136 4.41 9.24 22.28
C LEU A 136 5.23 8.10 22.91
N SER A 137 5.09 6.87 22.41
CA SER A 137 5.84 5.72 22.92
C SER A 137 7.35 5.80 22.69
N ILE A 138 7.77 6.53 21.66
CA ILE A 138 9.20 6.77 21.34
C ILE A 138 9.71 8.12 21.88
N GLY A 139 8.87 8.84 22.65
CA GLY A 139 9.23 10.11 23.26
C GLY A 139 9.14 11.33 22.34
N GLU A 140 8.54 11.19 21.15
CA GLU A 140 8.36 12.30 20.23
C GLU A 140 7.10 13.10 20.58
N PRO A 141 7.20 14.45 20.65
CA PRO A 141 6.06 15.28 20.98
C PRO A 141 5.04 15.32 19.85
N CYS A 142 3.77 15.19 20.20
CA CYS A 142 2.65 15.38 19.29
C CYS A 142 1.86 16.63 19.66
N VAL A 143 1.33 17.30 18.63
CA VAL A 143 0.36 18.39 18.83
C VAL A 143 -0.82 17.88 19.65
N ALA A 144 -1.32 18.71 20.57
CA ALA A 144 -2.52 18.38 21.33
C ALA A 144 -3.68 18.06 20.38
N SER A 145 -4.16 16.84 20.44
CA SER A 145 -5.22 16.34 19.54
C SER A 145 -6.03 15.27 20.25
N LYS A 146 -7.29 15.12 19.87
CA LYS A 146 -8.20 14.08 20.37
C LYS A 146 -9.04 13.59 19.19
N VAL A 147 -9.16 12.28 19.05
CA VAL A 147 -10.18 11.70 18.17
C VAL A 147 -11.51 11.76 18.91
N VAL A 148 -12.51 12.36 18.30
CA VAL A 148 -13.85 12.54 18.90
C VAL A 148 -14.89 11.92 18.00
N GLU A 149 -15.91 11.29 18.59
CA GLU A 149 -16.99 10.63 17.89
C GLU A 149 -18.34 11.37 18.07
N THR A 150 -18.39 12.31 19.06
CA THR A 150 -19.58 13.08 19.34
C THR A 150 -19.31 14.58 19.21
N VAL A 151 -20.39 15.35 18.98
CA VAL A 151 -20.31 16.83 18.91
C VAL A 151 -19.93 17.40 20.29
N GLU A 152 -20.45 16.82 21.35
CA GLU A 152 -20.18 17.20 22.73
C GLU A 152 -18.71 17.08 23.07
N ASP A 153 -18.08 15.96 22.74
CA ASP A 153 -16.62 15.73 22.93
C ASP A 153 -15.79 16.73 22.11
N ALA A 154 -16.23 17.05 20.89
CA ALA A 154 -15.56 18.02 20.04
C ALA A 154 -15.60 19.42 20.63
N LEU A 155 -16.75 19.85 21.17
CA LEU A 155 -16.93 21.14 21.82
C LEU A 155 -16.08 21.23 23.10
N GLU A 156 -16.08 20.20 23.93
CA GLU A 156 -15.25 20.15 25.14
C GLU A 156 -13.77 20.28 24.80
N PHE A 157 -13.29 19.50 23.83
CA PHE A 157 -11.88 19.55 23.42
C PHE A 157 -11.51 20.90 22.77
N SER A 158 -12.38 21.49 21.96
CA SER A 158 -12.15 22.78 21.32
C SER A 158 -12.03 23.91 22.36
N ALA A 159 -12.81 23.87 23.42
CA ALA A 159 -12.75 24.84 24.51
C ALA A 159 -11.39 24.80 25.25
N LEU A 160 -10.71 23.63 25.28
CA LEU A 160 -9.40 23.47 25.89
C LEU A 160 -8.25 23.82 24.93
N SER A 161 -8.43 23.58 23.63
CA SER A 161 -7.33 23.61 22.65
C SER A 161 -7.30 24.89 21.79
N LEU A 162 -8.44 25.46 21.42
CA LEU A 162 -8.50 26.60 20.49
C LEU A 162 -8.24 27.97 21.15
N ILE A 163 -8.08 28.01 22.48
CA ILE A 163 -7.75 29.25 23.20
C ILE A 163 -6.29 29.69 22.98
N HIS A 164 -5.45 28.83 22.43
CA HIS A 164 -4.01 29.02 22.28
C HIS A 164 -3.52 29.13 20.84
N ILE A 165 -4.43 29.29 19.87
CA ILE A 165 -4.07 29.52 18.45
C ILE A 165 -4.20 30.99 18.11
#